data_b9995c11218c62fcb07289e53845bc15
#
_entry.id   b9995c11218c62fcb07289e53845bc15
#
_cell.length_a   1.000
_cell.length_b   1.000
_cell.length_c   1.000
_cell.angle_alpha   90.00
_cell.angle_beta   90.00
_cell.angle_gamma   90.00
#
_symmetry.space_group_name_H-M   'P 1'
#
loop_
_entity.id
_entity.type
_entity.pdbx_description
1 polymer ?
#
loop_
_entity_poly.entity_id
_entity_poly.type
_entity_poly.pdbx_seq_one_letter_code
_entity_poly.pdbx_strand_id
1 'polypeptide(L)'
;MNIHEYQAKELLAKFGVAIPAGYAAMSVDEAVEAAGKLPGPLYVVKSQIHAGGRGKGKFKELAPEAKGGVRLSKTLDEVRANATDMLGNTLVTIQTGDAGKQVNRLYITDGADIKSEYYLSMLVDRATGRVAMVVSTEGGMDIETVAHDTPELIRTFTIDPAEGFQAHHGRAVAFALKLTGDLNKQAAKVAEQLYNAFIATDMSMLEINPLVETVDGKILVLDAKVSFDSNSLYRHPDILALRDETEEDPAEVEASKYDLAYIKLDGNIGCMVNGAGLAMATMDIIKLNGAFPANFLDVGGGANKEKVTSAFKLILSDPAVEGILVNIFGGIMRCDIIAEGIVAAAKEVNLSVPLVVRLEGTNVQQGKDILANSGLPIVAADDLGDAARKIVAQVKKAA
;
A
#
# COMPACT_ATOMS: atom_id res chain seq x y z
N MET A 1 0.03 -5.28 -3.31
CA MET A 1 -1.33 -5.54 -2.75
C MET A 1 -1.23 -5.78 -1.26
N ASN A 2 -2.07 -5.13 -0.44
CA ASN A 2 -2.17 -5.36 1.01
C ASN A 2 -3.37 -6.26 1.31
N ILE A 3 -3.33 -6.91 2.49
CA ILE A 3 -4.46 -7.69 3.02
C ILE A 3 -4.74 -7.30 4.48
N HIS A 4 -5.93 -7.63 4.98
CA HIS A 4 -6.30 -7.36 6.37
C HIS A 4 -5.56 -8.28 7.35
N GLU A 5 -5.44 -7.85 8.61
CA GLU A 5 -4.76 -8.60 9.67
C GLU A 5 -5.29 -10.03 9.83
N TYR A 6 -6.63 -10.21 9.82
CA TYR A 6 -7.20 -11.55 9.96
C TYR A 6 -6.82 -12.48 8.81
N GLN A 7 -6.80 -11.97 7.57
CA GLN A 7 -6.35 -12.71 6.38
C GLN A 7 -4.85 -13.05 6.46
N ALA A 8 -4.03 -12.09 6.91
CA ALA A 8 -2.60 -12.30 7.11
C ALA A 8 -2.36 -13.41 8.15
N LYS A 9 -3.06 -13.39 9.27
CA LYS A 9 -2.94 -14.42 10.30
C LYS A 9 -3.41 -15.78 9.82
N GLU A 10 -4.53 -15.87 9.10
CA GLU A 10 -5.00 -17.13 8.50
C GLU A 10 -3.97 -17.69 7.50
N LEU A 11 -3.35 -16.82 6.70
CA LEU A 11 -2.29 -17.23 5.79
C LEU A 11 -1.06 -17.75 6.54
N LEU A 12 -0.58 -17.01 7.54
CA LEU A 12 0.57 -17.40 8.36
C LEU A 12 0.34 -18.72 9.14
N ALA A 13 -0.89 -18.94 9.61
CA ALA A 13 -1.27 -20.19 10.26
C ALA A 13 -1.10 -21.44 9.36
N LYS A 14 -1.29 -21.30 8.03
CA LYS A 14 -1.03 -22.38 7.06
C LYS A 14 0.44 -22.80 7.03
N PHE A 15 1.35 -21.88 7.40
CA PHE A 15 2.78 -22.15 7.55
C PHE A 15 3.18 -22.57 8.97
N GLY A 16 2.19 -22.78 9.84
CA GLY A 16 2.38 -23.25 11.20
C GLY A 16 2.74 -22.18 12.22
N VAL A 17 2.64 -20.89 11.85
CA VAL A 17 2.87 -19.78 12.78
C VAL A 17 1.80 -19.78 13.87
N ALA A 18 2.24 -19.68 15.12
CA ALA A 18 1.33 -19.63 16.27
C ALA A 18 0.65 -18.26 16.37
N ILE A 19 -0.66 -18.26 16.30
CA ILE A 19 -1.53 -17.09 16.40
C ILE A 19 -2.62 -17.31 17.45
N PRO A 20 -3.17 -16.27 18.09
CA PRO A 20 -4.40 -16.39 18.88
C PRO A 20 -5.58 -16.79 17.97
N ALA A 21 -6.51 -17.54 18.53
CA ALA A 21 -7.78 -17.82 17.86
C ALA A 21 -8.53 -16.51 17.59
N GLY A 22 -9.19 -16.42 16.44
CA GLY A 22 -9.95 -15.23 16.08
C GLY A 22 -10.78 -15.43 14.81
N TYR A 23 -11.79 -14.57 14.64
CA TYR A 23 -12.73 -14.61 13.53
C TYR A 23 -13.03 -13.20 13.02
N ALA A 24 -13.15 -13.07 11.72
CA ALA A 24 -13.64 -11.84 11.10
C ALA A 24 -15.15 -11.67 11.33
N ALA A 25 -15.62 -10.43 11.38
CA ALA A 25 -17.04 -10.08 11.52
C ALA A 25 -17.36 -8.86 10.68
N MET A 26 -18.43 -8.95 9.87
CA MET A 26 -18.91 -7.89 8.98
C MET A 26 -20.15 -7.18 9.57
N SER A 27 -20.67 -7.68 10.68
CA SER A 27 -21.80 -7.13 11.42
C SER A 27 -21.59 -7.23 12.92
N VAL A 28 -22.38 -6.46 13.67
CA VAL A 28 -22.36 -6.51 15.15
C VAL A 28 -22.74 -7.90 15.67
N ASP A 29 -23.72 -8.55 15.06
CA ASP A 29 -24.16 -9.87 15.48
C ASP A 29 -23.10 -10.94 15.19
N GLU A 30 -22.42 -10.88 14.01
CA GLU A 30 -21.27 -11.74 13.73
C GLU A 30 -20.12 -11.53 14.72
N ALA A 31 -19.89 -10.27 15.18
CA ALA A 31 -18.84 -9.99 16.16
C ALA A 31 -19.15 -10.68 17.52
N VAL A 32 -20.40 -10.65 17.95
CA VAL A 32 -20.85 -11.35 19.18
C VAL A 32 -20.76 -12.86 19.00
N GLU A 33 -21.18 -13.40 17.85
CA GLU A 33 -21.08 -14.82 17.55
C GLU A 33 -19.61 -15.27 17.53
N ALA A 34 -18.72 -14.48 16.90
CA ALA A 34 -17.29 -14.73 16.88
C ALA A 34 -16.70 -14.81 18.29
N ALA A 35 -17.04 -13.85 19.16
CA ALA A 35 -16.60 -13.85 20.55
C ALA A 35 -17.11 -15.08 21.32
N GLY A 36 -18.36 -15.51 21.06
CA GLY A 36 -18.93 -16.71 21.68
C GLY A 36 -18.24 -18.02 21.32
N LYS A 37 -17.45 -18.05 20.23
CA LYS A 37 -16.64 -19.21 19.82
C LYS A 37 -15.24 -19.23 20.45
N LEU A 38 -14.82 -18.14 21.10
CA LEU A 38 -13.51 -17.99 21.71
C LEU A 38 -13.53 -18.41 23.18
N PRO A 39 -12.39 -18.88 23.72
CA PRO A 39 -12.30 -19.29 25.13
C PRO A 39 -12.67 -18.19 26.14
N GLY A 40 -12.26 -16.93 25.85
CA GLY A 40 -12.43 -15.83 26.78
C GLY A 40 -11.67 -16.02 28.10
N PRO A 41 -11.97 -15.24 29.14
CA PRO A 41 -12.98 -14.17 29.24
C PRO A 41 -12.52 -12.81 28.67
N LEU A 42 -11.36 -12.72 28.05
CA LEU A 42 -10.83 -11.48 27.44
C LEU A 42 -10.91 -11.58 25.93
N TYR A 43 -11.69 -10.69 25.32
CA TYR A 43 -11.84 -10.57 23.87
C TYR A 43 -11.20 -9.27 23.39
N VAL A 44 -10.57 -9.29 22.20
CA VAL A 44 -10.02 -8.09 21.56
C VAL A 44 -10.81 -7.82 20.29
N VAL A 45 -11.47 -6.66 20.24
CA VAL A 45 -12.22 -6.18 19.08
C VAL A 45 -11.31 -5.23 18.29
N LYS A 46 -10.94 -5.60 17.06
CA LYS A 46 -9.99 -4.86 16.23
C LYS A 46 -10.62 -4.39 14.93
N SER A 47 -10.63 -3.08 14.67
CA SER A 47 -10.95 -2.53 13.35
C SER A 47 -10.01 -3.08 12.29
N GLN A 48 -10.54 -3.43 11.13
CA GLN A 48 -9.78 -3.92 9.99
C GLN A 48 -9.76 -2.86 8.90
N ILE A 49 -8.67 -2.12 8.84
CA ILE A 49 -8.31 -1.17 7.78
C ILE A 49 -6.83 -1.39 7.39
N HIS A 50 -6.44 -1.03 6.17
CA HIS A 50 -5.05 -1.16 5.71
C HIS A 50 -4.14 -0.03 6.25
N ALA A 51 -4.25 0.25 7.55
CA ALA A 51 -3.42 1.25 8.22
C ALA A 51 -3.00 0.78 9.62
N GLY A 52 -1.78 1.14 10.00
CA GLY A 52 -1.26 0.95 11.36
C GLY A 52 -1.76 2.00 12.34
N GLY A 53 -1.40 1.84 13.63
CA GLY A 53 -1.74 2.79 14.67
C GLY A 53 -3.22 2.79 15.08
N ARG A 54 -3.99 1.77 14.69
CA ARG A 54 -5.45 1.66 14.95
C ARG A 54 -5.82 1.85 16.42
N GLY A 55 -5.03 1.31 17.35
CA GLY A 55 -5.29 1.41 18.79
C GLY A 55 -5.26 2.85 19.32
N LYS A 56 -4.43 3.71 18.74
CA LYS A 56 -4.30 5.15 19.07
C LYS A 56 -5.17 6.03 18.16
N GLY A 57 -5.81 5.47 17.14
CA GLY A 57 -6.66 6.18 16.19
C GLY A 57 -7.91 6.78 16.87
N LYS A 58 -8.56 7.71 16.18
CA LYS A 58 -9.78 8.37 16.60
C LYS A 58 -10.89 8.18 15.57
N PHE A 59 -12.10 7.94 16.04
CA PHE A 59 -13.28 7.88 15.16
C PHE A 59 -13.85 9.29 14.98
N LYS A 60 -14.16 9.68 13.74
CA LYS A 60 -14.70 11.01 13.44
C LYS A 60 -16.09 11.23 14.04
N GLU A 61 -16.88 10.18 14.07
CA GLU A 61 -18.30 10.21 14.46
C GLU A 61 -18.49 10.03 15.98
N LEU A 62 -17.43 9.71 16.73
CA LEU A 62 -17.49 9.52 18.18
C LEU A 62 -16.90 10.69 18.94
N ALA A 63 -17.17 10.73 20.25
CA ALA A 63 -16.61 11.75 21.13
C ALA A 63 -15.05 11.68 21.14
N PRO A 64 -14.34 12.82 21.28
CA PRO A 64 -12.88 12.87 21.21
C PRO A 64 -12.15 11.96 22.20
N GLU A 65 -12.79 11.66 23.33
CA GLU A 65 -12.30 10.76 24.40
C GLU A 65 -12.59 9.27 24.13
N ALA A 66 -13.36 8.96 23.07
CA ALA A 66 -13.69 7.59 22.73
C ALA A 66 -12.43 6.76 22.45
N LYS A 67 -12.50 5.48 22.79
CA LYS A 67 -11.40 4.51 22.56
C LYS A 67 -11.15 4.37 21.05
N GLY A 68 -9.90 4.04 20.71
CA GLY A 68 -9.49 3.80 19.34
C GLY A 68 -10.05 2.52 18.71
N GLY A 69 -9.44 2.11 17.61
CA GLY A 69 -9.86 0.96 16.79
C GLY A 69 -9.39 -0.41 17.27
N VAL A 70 -8.81 -0.52 18.49
CA VAL A 70 -8.50 -1.79 19.17
C VAL A 70 -9.01 -1.68 20.59
N ARG A 71 -9.96 -2.55 20.96
CA ARG A 71 -10.65 -2.47 22.24
C ARG A 71 -10.72 -3.81 22.93
N LEU A 72 -10.46 -3.81 24.23
CA LEU A 72 -10.61 -4.97 25.09
C LEU A 72 -12.06 -5.06 25.59
N SER A 73 -12.61 -6.27 25.64
CA SER A 73 -13.96 -6.61 26.12
C SER A 73 -13.89 -7.83 27.03
N LYS A 74 -14.62 -7.81 28.14
CA LYS A 74 -14.69 -8.92 29.09
C LYS A 74 -16.00 -9.69 29.02
N THR A 75 -16.98 -9.14 28.32
CA THR A 75 -18.31 -9.73 28.13
C THR A 75 -18.76 -9.61 26.68
N LEU A 76 -19.74 -10.44 26.28
CA LEU A 76 -20.33 -10.36 24.93
C LEU A 76 -21.08 -9.04 24.72
N ASP A 77 -21.66 -8.46 25.79
CA ASP A 77 -22.33 -7.14 25.72
C ASP A 77 -21.29 -6.02 25.43
N GLU A 78 -20.12 -6.08 26.04
CA GLU A 78 -19.02 -5.15 25.72
C GLU A 78 -18.51 -5.35 24.30
N VAL A 79 -18.45 -6.58 23.80
CA VAL A 79 -18.11 -6.84 22.37
C VAL A 79 -19.17 -6.20 21.47
N ARG A 80 -20.46 -6.36 21.77
CA ARG A 80 -21.56 -5.75 21.02
C ARG A 80 -21.45 -4.24 21.01
N ALA A 81 -21.25 -3.61 22.17
CA ALA A 81 -21.09 -2.16 22.28
C ALA A 81 -19.88 -1.65 21.48
N ASN A 82 -18.74 -2.28 21.63
CA ASN A 82 -17.52 -1.91 20.89
C ASN A 82 -17.68 -2.11 19.36
N ALA A 83 -18.33 -3.19 18.93
CA ALA A 83 -18.60 -3.44 17.52
C ALA A 83 -19.56 -2.39 16.93
N THR A 84 -20.58 -1.98 17.67
CA THR A 84 -21.51 -0.92 17.27
C THR A 84 -20.82 0.42 17.11
N ASP A 85 -19.90 0.76 18.02
CA ASP A 85 -19.12 1.99 17.96
C ASP A 85 -18.13 2.03 16.77
N MET A 86 -17.66 0.87 16.33
CA MET A 86 -16.57 0.80 15.37
C MET A 86 -17.05 0.58 13.93
N LEU A 87 -18.04 -0.30 13.71
CA LEU A 87 -18.52 -0.63 12.36
C LEU A 87 -19.26 0.57 11.73
N GLY A 88 -18.91 0.84 10.48
CA GLY A 88 -19.49 1.94 9.70
C GLY A 88 -18.89 3.32 9.98
N ASN A 89 -18.15 3.48 11.08
CA ASN A 89 -17.50 4.74 11.45
C ASN A 89 -16.11 4.87 10.86
N THR A 90 -15.63 6.12 10.73
CA THR A 90 -14.35 6.47 10.07
C THR A 90 -13.24 6.56 11.10
N LEU A 91 -12.27 5.65 11.02
CA LEU A 91 -11.09 5.65 11.88
C LEU A 91 -9.97 6.47 11.25
N VAL A 92 -9.51 7.48 11.97
CA VAL A 92 -8.37 8.34 11.63
C VAL A 92 -7.15 7.87 12.40
N THR A 93 -6.06 7.59 11.68
CA THR A 93 -4.75 7.25 12.24
C THR A 93 -3.68 8.14 11.60
N ILE A 94 -2.44 8.09 12.10
CA ILE A 94 -1.32 8.82 11.47
C ILE A 94 -1.15 8.38 10.00
N GLN A 95 -1.35 7.10 9.70
CA GLN A 95 -1.18 6.56 8.34
C GLN A 95 -2.35 6.88 7.39
N THR A 96 -3.56 7.05 7.90
CA THR A 96 -4.71 7.40 7.05
C THR A 96 -4.80 8.90 6.76
N GLY A 97 -4.06 9.72 7.49
CA GLY A 97 -4.27 11.18 7.49
C GLY A 97 -5.68 11.57 7.95
N ASP A 98 -6.01 12.85 7.79
CA ASP A 98 -7.31 13.42 8.24
C ASP A 98 -8.53 12.82 7.50
N ALA A 99 -8.32 12.26 6.30
CA ALA A 99 -9.40 11.59 5.56
C ALA A 99 -9.94 10.37 6.31
N GLY A 100 -9.09 9.64 7.04
CA GLY A 100 -9.46 8.41 7.71
C GLY A 100 -9.86 7.28 6.75
N LYS A 101 -10.23 6.13 7.32
CA LYS A 101 -10.80 5.00 6.59
C LYS A 101 -12.05 4.48 7.32
N GLN A 102 -13.11 4.19 6.57
CA GLN A 102 -14.30 3.59 7.13
C GLN A 102 -14.04 2.15 7.55
N VAL A 103 -14.49 1.79 8.73
CA VAL A 103 -14.35 0.43 9.27
C VAL A 103 -15.51 -0.44 8.79
N ASN A 104 -15.29 -1.24 7.78
CA ASN A 104 -16.31 -2.12 7.18
C ASN A 104 -16.30 -3.53 7.78
N ARG A 105 -15.28 -3.86 8.57
CA ARG A 105 -15.10 -5.18 9.19
C ARG A 105 -14.29 -5.12 10.47
N LEU A 106 -14.52 -6.10 11.33
CA LEU A 106 -13.81 -6.29 12.57
C LEU A 106 -13.09 -7.64 12.57
N TYR A 107 -12.10 -7.75 13.44
CA TYR A 107 -11.49 -9.02 13.80
C TYR A 107 -11.62 -9.21 15.31
N ILE A 108 -12.26 -10.28 15.71
CA ILE A 108 -12.48 -10.61 17.13
C ILE A 108 -11.50 -11.72 17.48
N THR A 109 -10.59 -11.44 18.42
CA THR A 109 -9.59 -12.42 18.83
C THR A 109 -9.65 -12.70 20.31
N ASP A 110 -9.19 -13.89 20.68
CA ASP A 110 -8.91 -14.21 22.08
C ASP A 110 -7.80 -13.32 22.62
N GLY A 111 -7.91 -12.87 23.85
CA GLY A 111 -6.89 -12.11 24.53
C GLY A 111 -5.69 -12.98 24.91
N ALA A 112 -4.51 -12.39 24.99
CA ALA A 112 -3.30 -13.06 25.45
C ALA A 112 -2.74 -12.37 26.70
N ASP A 113 -2.27 -13.17 27.66
CA ASP A 113 -1.54 -12.66 28.82
C ASP A 113 -0.10 -12.36 28.42
N ILE A 114 0.15 -11.11 28.06
CA ILE A 114 1.43 -10.64 27.51
C ILE A 114 2.43 -10.43 28.64
N LYS A 115 3.61 -11.02 28.51
CA LYS A 115 4.76 -10.77 29.38
C LYS A 115 5.76 -9.78 28.76
N SER A 116 6.04 -9.95 27.47
CA SER A 116 6.95 -9.08 26.72
C SER A 116 6.49 -8.95 25.27
N GLU A 117 6.77 -7.79 24.68
CA GLU A 117 6.43 -7.49 23.28
C GLU A 117 7.71 -7.27 22.48
N TYR A 118 7.76 -7.78 21.28
CA TYR A 118 8.88 -7.74 20.36
C TYR A 118 8.41 -7.27 18.99
N TYR A 119 9.34 -6.73 18.21
CA TYR A 119 9.14 -6.39 16.80
C TYR A 119 9.88 -7.38 15.91
N LEU A 120 9.24 -7.82 14.83
CA LEU A 120 9.88 -8.57 13.76
C LEU A 120 9.28 -8.17 12.42
N SER A 121 10.12 -7.81 11.46
CA SER A 121 9.68 -7.59 10.08
C SER A 121 10.61 -8.24 9.07
N MET A 122 10.09 -8.45 7.86
CA MET A 122 10.85 -8.90 6.69
C MET A 122 10.51 -8.04 5.50
N LEU A 123 11.52 -7.72 4.71
CA LEU A 123 11.38 -6.96 3.48
C LEU A 123 12.49 -7.34 2.49
N VAL A 124 12.28 -7.01 1.23
CA VAL A 124 13.32 -7.15 0.21
C VAL A 124 14.28 -5.95 0.30
N ASP A 125 15.51 -6.21 0.70
CA ASP A 125 16.59 -5.22 0.67
C ASP A 125 17.11 -5.07 -0.77
N ARG A 126 16.75 -3.96 -1.40
CA ARG A 126 17.12 -3.66 -2.78
C ARG A 126 18.62 -3.39 -2.97
N ALA A 127 19.32 -2.96 -1.92
CA ALA A 127 20.75 -2.68 -1.99
C ALA A 127 21.56 -3.96 -2.07
N THR A 128 21.15 -5.02 -1.38
CA THR A 128 21.86 -6.31 -1.36
C THR A 128 21.20 -7.38 -2.21
N GLY A 129 19.96 -7.18 -2.66
CA GLY A 129 19.15 -8.21 -3.37
C GLY A 129 18.77 -9.39 -2.47
N ARG A 130 18.71 -9.19 -1.15
CA ARG A 130 18.43 -10.22 -0.15
C ARG A 130 17.16 -9.92 0.62
N VAL A 131 16.67 -10.92 1.36
CA VAL A 131 15.62 -10.69 2.35
C VAL A 131 16.28 -10.14 3.63
N ALA A 132 15.89 -8.94 4.03
CA ALA A 132 16.25 -8.40 5.33
C ALA A 132 15.20 -8.77 6.36
N MET A 133 15.65 -9.29 7.50
CA MET A 133 14.84 -9.53 8.70
C MET A 133 15.27 -8.55 9.77
N VAL A 134 14.36 -7.70 10.21
CA VAL A 134 14.58 -6.66 11.21
C VAL A 134 13.89 -7.05 12.50
N VAL A 135 14.60 -7.03 13.62
CA VAL A 135 14.03 -7.38 14.92
C VAL A 135 14.42 -6.36 15.98
N SER A 136 13.54 -6.17 16.98
CA SER A 136 13.79 -5.32 18.14
C SER A 136 13.13 -5.90 19.39
N THR A 137 13.72 -5.59 20.55
CA THR A 137 13.09 -5.85 21.86
C THR A 137 11.96 -4.86 22.19
N GLU A 138 11.78 -3.82 21.37
CA GLU A 138 10.75 -2.79 21.53
C GLU A 138 9.59 -3.09 20.59
N GLY A 139 8.66 -3.95 21.04
CA GLY A 139 7.42 -4.27 20.33
C GLY A 139 6.25 -3.39 20.75
N GLY A 140 5.17 -3.39 19.97
CA GLY A 140 3.97 -2.58 20.22
C GLY A 140 4.17 -1.07 20.05
N MET A 141 5.35 -0.66 19.61
CA MET A 141 5.75 0.73 19.35
C MET A 141 5.91 0.98 17.85
N ASP A 142 5.96 2.25 17.49
CA ASP A 142 6.34 2.70 16.15
C ASP A 142 7.84 2.46 15.95
N ILE A 143 8.20 1.62 14.99
CA ILE A 143 9.58 1.20 14.76
C ILE A 143 10.47 2.35 14.24
N GLU A 144 9.89 3.32 13.53
CA GLU A 144 10.61 4.51 13.08
C GLU A 144 11.05 5.37 14.26
N THR A 145 10.21 5.46 15.29
CA THR A 145 10.58 6.13 16.56
C THR A 145 11.73 5.39 17.26
N VAL A 146 11.66 4.05 17.33
CA VAL A 146 12.75 3.24 17.90
C VAL A 146 14.04 3.40 17.09
N ALA A 147 13.95 3.45 15.75
CA ALA A 147 15.10 3.65 14.88
C ALA A 147 15.75 5.03 15.05
N HIS A 148 14.96 6.04 15.38
CA HIS A 148 15.45 7.39 15.64
C HIS A 148 16.07 7.53 17.05
N ASP A 149 15.35 7.04 18.07
CA ASP A 149 15.69 7.32 19.48
C ASP A 149 16.69 6.29 20.06
N THR A 150 16.58 5.02 19.67
CA THR A 150 17.37 3.90 20.21
C THR A 150 17.77 2.90 19.12
N PRO A 151 18.53 3.34 18.07
CA PRO A 151 18.86 2.50 16.92
C PRO A 151 19.67 1.24 17.30
N GLU A 152 20.35 1.24 18.43
CA GLU A 152 21.09 0.09 18.95
C GLU A 152 20.19 -1.08 19.37
N LEU A 153 18.89 -0.86 19.58
CA LEU A 153 17.92 -1.90 19.90
C LEU A 153 17.38 -2.60 18.64
N ILE A 154 17.68 -2.08 17.44
CA ILE A 154 17.33 -2.70 16.17
C ILE A 154 18.48 -3.57 15.67
N ARG A 155 18.15 -4.79 15.26
CA ARG A 155 19.09 -5.72 14.62
C ARG A 155 18.55 -6.14 13.26
N THR A 156 19.39 -6.06 12.24
CA THR A 156 19.06 -6.50 10.89
C THR A 156 19.92 -7.67 10.50
N PHE A 157 19.27 -8.70 9.98
CA PHE A 157 19.92 -9.91 9.43
C PHE A 157 19.51 -10.03 7.96
N THR A 158 20.46 -10.29 7.09
CA THR A 158 20.19 -10.56 5.67
C THR A 158 20.25 -12.05 5.40
N ILE A 159 19.28 -12.55 4.64
CA ILE A 159 19.21 -13.96 4.24
C ILE A 159 19.40 -14.02 2.73
N ASP A 160 20.43 -14.75 2.29
CA ASP A 160 20.68 -14.97 0.87
C ASP A 160 19.61 -15.93 0.33
N PRO A 161 18.85 -15.56 -0.72
CA PRO A 161 17.84 -16.44 -1.30
C PRO A 161 18.39 -17.76 -1.82
N ALA A 162 19.67 -17.81 -2.21
CA ALA A 162 20.33 -19.03 -2.67
C ALA A 162 20.59 -20.04 -1.54
N GLU A 163 20.82 -19.55 -0.31
CA GLU A 163 20.99 -20.40 0.88
C GLU A 163 19.67 -20.73 1.57
N GLY A 164 18.70 -19.81 1.48
CA GLY A 164 17.47 -19.85 2.24
C GLY A 164 17.67 -19.64 3.75
N PHE A 165 16.63 -19.84 4.52
CA PHE A 165 16.70 -19.73 5.97
C PHE A 165 17.47 -20.89 6.59
N GLN A 166 18.49 -20.58 7.39
CA GLN A 166 19.33 -21.57 8.07
C GLN A 166 19.17 -21.46 9.59
N ALA A 167 19.50 -22.52 10.31
CA ALA A 167 19.37 -22.58 11.77
C ALA A 167 20.15 -21.46 12.50
N HIS A 168 21.21 -20.92 11.92
CA HIS A 168 21.94 -19.80 12.51
C HIS A 168 21.16 -18.48 12.44
N HIS A 169 20.34 -18.26 11.39
CA HIS A 169 19.47 -17.10 11.29
C HIS A 169 18.45 -17.11 12.46
N GLY A 170 17.79 -18.25 12.69
CA GLY A 170 16.85 -18.39 13.80
C GLY A 170 17.50 -18.15 15.16
N ARG A 171 18.70 -18.67 15.39
CA ARG A 171 19.45 -18.39 16.62
C ARG A 171 19.82 -16.92 16.76
N ALA A 172 20.25 -16.27 15.68
CA ALA A 172 20.57 -14.85 15.68
C ALA A 172 19.36 -13.98 16.07
N VAL A 173 18.19 -14.28 15.49
CA VAL A 173 16.91 -13.62 15.86
C VAL A 173 16.61 -13.81 17.35
N ALA A 174 16.63 -15.05 17.83
CA ALA A 174 16.31 -15.34 19.23
C ALA A 174 17.28 -14.66 20.22
N PHE A 175 18.56 -14.59 19.89
CA PHE A 175 19.56 -13.86 20.70
C PHE A 175 19.34 -12.35 20.65
N ALA A 176 19.00 -11.78 19.51
CA ALA A 176 18.70 -10.36 19.39
C ALA A 176 17.48 -9.97 20.24
N LEU A 177 16.48 -10.84 20.32
CA LEU A 177 15.31 -10.70 21.19
C LEU A 177 15.58 -11.06 22.66
N LYS A 178 16.83 -11.41 23.02
CA LYS A 178 17.26 -11.81 24.38
C LYS A 178 16.49 -13.02 24.95
N LEU A 179 15.97 -13.86 24.07
CA LEU A 179 15.22 -15.06 24.44
C LEU A 179 16.15 -16.24 24.78
N THR A 180 15.79 -17.00 25.80
CA THR A 180 16.59 -18.13 26.31
C THR A 180 15.75 -19.41 26.43
N GLY A 181 16.44 -20.56 26.59
CA GLY A 181 15.77 -21.83 26.85
C GLY A 181 14.83 -22.25 25.71
N ASP A 182 13.61 -22.60 26.04
CA ASP A 182 12.61 -23.05 25.07
C ASP A 182 12.04 -21.92 24.23
N LEU A 183 11.96 -20.70 24.77
CA LEU A 183 11.56 -19.51 24.03
C LEU A 183 12.50 -19.20 22.87
N ASN A 184 13.79 -19.45 23.03
CA ASN A 184 14.79 -19.32 21.96
C ASN A 184 14.45 -20.25 20.77
N LYS A 185 14.09 -21.50 21.06
CA LYS A 185 13.71 -22.48 20.02
C LYS A 185 12.41 -22.09 19.34
N GLN A 186 11.41 -21.62 20.11
CA GLN A 186 10.13 -21.16 19.58
C GLN A 186 10.32 -19.95 18.66
N ALA A 187 11.08 -18.93 19.07
CA ALA A 187 11.34 -17.75 18.26
C ALA A 187 12.11 -18.08 16.97
N ALA A 188 13.11 -18.98 17.05
CA ALA A 188 13.84 -19.45 15.88
C ALA A 188 12.90 -20.16 14.90
N LYS A 189 12.00 -21.01 15.38
CA LYS A 189 11.01 -21.71 14.57
C LYS A 189 10.00 -20.73 13.93
N VAL A 190 9.49 -19.76 14.70
CA VAL A 190 8.58 -18.73 14.17
C VAL A 190 9.27 -17.90 13.07
N ALA A 191 10.53 -17.50 13.26
CA ALA A 191 11.28 -16.77 12.24
C ALA A 191 11.44 -17.59 10.94
N GLU A 192 11.71 -18.89 11.04
CA GLU A 192 11.76 -19.80 9.89
C GLU A 192 10.40 -19.90 9.18
N GLN A 193 9.33 -20.08 9.93
CA GLN A 193 7.97 -20.18 9.40
C GLN A 193 7.53 -18.91 8.68
N LEU A 194 7.84 -17.74 9.26
CA LEU A 194 7.58 -16.43 8.64
C LEU A 194 8.39 -16.23 7.36
N TYR A 195 9.67 -16.64 7.35
CA TYR A 195 10.49 -16.60 6.14
C TYR A 195 9.93 -17.50 5.04
N ASN A 196 9.54 -18.72 5.39
CA ASN A 196 8.95 -19.66 4.43
C ASN A 196 7.63 -19.12 3.85
N ALA A 197 6.78 -18.50 4.67
CA ALA A 197 5.59 -17.81 4.20
C ALA A 197 5.94 -16.65 3.26
N PHE A 198 6.91 -15.81 3.65
CA PHE A 198 7.37 -14.65 2.89
C PHE A 198 7.81 -15.04 1.47
N ILE A 199 8.66 -16.06 1.34
CA ILE A 199 9.17 -16.52 0.04
C ILE A 199 8.09 -17.24 -0.76
N ALA A 200 7.34 -18.16 -0.13
CA ALA A 200 6.38 -19.00 -0.84
C ALA A 200 5.18 -18.24 -1.42
N THR A 201 4.90 -17.05 -0.90
CA THR A 201 3.76 -16.23 -1.30
C THR A 201 4.13 -14.90 -1.94
N ASP A 202 5.41 -14.70 -2.26
CA ASP A 202 5.95 -13.45 -2.84
C ASP A 202 5.55 -12.19 -2.05
N MET A 203 5.72 -12.25 -0.73
CA MET A 203 5.53 -11.07 0.09
C MET A 203 6.62 -10.04 -0.24
N SER A 204 6.24 -8.78 -0.36
CA SER A 204 7.16 -7.64 -0.45
C SER A 204 7.50 -7.08 0.93
N MET A 205 6.60 -7.26 1.90
CA MET A 205 6.75 -6.85 3.29
C MET A 205 5.90 -7.74 4.20
N LEU A 206 6.47 -8.11 5.32
CA LEU A 206 5.80 -8.77 6.44
C LEU A 206 6.23 -8.06 7.72
N GLU A 207 5.28 -7.55 8.50
CA GLU A 207 5.53 -6.90 9.78
C GLU A 207 4.70 -7.57 10.87
N ILE A 208 5.37 -7.97 11.93
CA ILE A 208 4.77 -8.52 13.15
C ILE A 208 5.03 -7.52 14.28
N ASN A 209 3.98 -6.83 14.72
CA ASN A 209 4.10 -5.80 15.74
C ASN A 209 2.84 -5.71 16.62
N PRO A 210 2.81 -6.41 17.76
CA PRO A 210 3.92 -7.17 18.37
C PRO A 210 3.94 -8.68 18.05
N LEU A 211 5.14 -9.25 18.08
CA LEU A 211 5.38 -10.64 18.43
C LEU A 211 5.48 -10.68 19.96
N VAL A 212 4.82 -11.62 20.63
CA VAL A 212 4.78 -11.60 22.10
C VAL A 212 5.29 -12.89 22.74
N GLU A 213 5.92 -12.72 23.91
CA GLU A 213 6.07 -13.76 24.91
C GLU A 213 4.87 -13.70 25.85
N THR A 214 4.18 -14.80 26.02
CA THR A 214 3.07 -14.91 26.96
C THR A 214 3.57 -15.34 28.35
N VAL A 215 2.77 -15.09 29.39
CA VAL A 215 3.08 -15.48 30.77
C VAL A 215 3.24 -17.01 30.91
N ASP A 216 2.53 -17.80 30.09
CA ASP A 216 2.63 -19.28 30.05
C ASP A 216 3.81 -19.77 29.17
N GLY A 217 4.70 -18.88 28.72
CA GLY A 217 5.95 -19.20 28.04
C GLY A 217 5.79 -19.62 26.58
N LYS A 218 4.88 -19.01 25.84
CA LYS A 218 4.69 -19.20 24.39
C LYS A 218 5.11 -17.96 23.61
N ILE A 219 5.51 -18.15 22.36
CA ILE A 219 5.72 -17.07 21.38
C ILE A 219 4.51 -17.06 20.44
N LEU A 220 3.82 -15.90 20.35
CA LEU A 220 2.61 -15.73 19.53
C LEU A 220 2.73 -14.47 18.66
N VAL A 221 2.14 -14.51 17.46
CA VAL A 221 1.96 -13.34 16.58
C VAL A 221 0.62 -12.69 16.91
N LEU A 222 0.63 -11.50 17.52
CA LEU A 222 -0.62 -10.80 17.90
C LEU A 222 -1.15 -9.89 16.82
N ASP A 223 -0.27 -9.24 16.06
CA ASP A 223 -0.66 -8.40 14.92
C ASP A 223 0.28 -8.69 13.74
N ALA A 224 -0.27 -8.70 12.54
CA ALA A 224 0.45 -8.97 11.32
C ALA A 224 -0.01 -8.05 10.20
N LYS A 225 0.93 -7.39 9.54
CA LYS A 225 0.73 -6.61 8.33
C LYS A 225 1.51 -7.25 7.20
N VAL A 226 0.84 -7.54 6.10
CA VAL A 226 1.43 -8.25 4.95
C VAL A 226 1.12 -7.49 3.68
N SER A 227 2.15 -7.31 2.86
CA SER A 227 2.04 -6.80 1.50
C SER A 227 2.68 -7.79 0.54
N PHE A 228 2.08 -7.95 -0.63
CA PHE A 228 2.56 -8.83 -1.70
C PHE A 228 3.10 -8.03 -2.87
N ASP A 229 4.03 -8.62 -3.60
CA ASP A 229 4.44 -8.11 -4.90
C ASP A 229 3.27 -8.27 -5.88
N SER A 230 2.70 -7.15 -6.31
CA SER A 230 1.57 -7.14 -7.25
C SER A 230 1.91 -7.79 -8.59
N ASN A 231 3.20 -7.79 -8.99
CA ASN A 231 3.65 -8.42 -10.24
C ASN A 231 3.65 -9.95 -10.17
N SER A 232 3.56 -10.55 -8.98
CA SER A 232 3.55 -12.00 -8.78
C SER A 232 2.15 -12.58 -8.58
N LEU A 233 1.13 -11.76 -8.38
CA LEU A 233 -0.23 -12.20 -8.01
C LEU A 233 -0.89 -13.12 -9.05
N TYR A 234 -0.47 -13.07 -10.31
CA TYR A 234 -0.97 -13.99 -11.34
C TYR A 234 -0.71 -15.47 -11.01
N ARG A 235 0.31 -15.76 -10.20
CA ARG A 235 0.61 -17.12 -9.74
C ARG A 235 0.04 -17.46 -8.35
N HIS A 236 -0.64 -16.49 -7.71
CA HIS A 236 -1.28 -16.62 -6.39
C HIS A 236 -2.75 -16.19 -6.45
N PRO A 237 -3.63 -16.92 -7.19
CA PRO A 237 -5.03 -16.53 -7.35
C PRO A 237 -5.81 -16.57 -6.04
N ASP A 238 -5.43 -17.40 -5.08
CA ASP A 238 -6.00 -17.47 -3.74
C ASP A 238 -5.66 -16.22 -2.91
N ILE A 239 -4.46 -15.67 -3.09
CA ILE A 239 -4.06 -14.40 -2.45
C ILE A 239 -4.74 -13.22 -3.13
N LEU A 240 -4.80 -13.22 -4.47
CA LEU A 240 -5.50 -12.17 -5.21
C LEU A 240 -6.98 -12.06 -4.81
N ALA A 241 -7.63 -13.18 -4.48
CA ALA A 241 -9.01 -13.21 -3.99
C ALA A 241 -9.19 -12.53 -2.62
N LEU A 242 -8.12 -12.26 -1.89
CA LEU A 242 -8.15 -11.54 -0.60
C LEU A 242 -8.12 -10.01 -0.76
N ARG A 243 -7.99 -9.51 -2.00
CA ARG A 243 -7.94 -8.07 -2.30
C ARG A 243 -9.21 -7.37 -1.82
N ASP A 244 -9.03 -6.24 -1.16
CA ASP A 244 -10.13 -5.36 -0.77
C ASP A 244 -10.00 -4.01 -1.47
N GLU A 245 -10.74 -3.86 -2.57
CA GLU A 245 -10.72 -2.63 -3.38
C GLU A 245 -11.24 -1.41 -2.61
N THR A 246 -12.02 -1.58 -1.53
CA THR A 246 -12.51 -0.46 -0.71
C THR A 246 -11.40 0.19 0.12
N GLU A 247 -10.28 -0.49 0.29
CA GLU A 247 -9.09 0.01 0.98
C GLU A 247 -8.09 0.70 0.05
N GLU A 248 -8.23 0.53 -1.27
CA GLU A 248 -7.36 1.13 -2.28
C GLU A 248 -7.83 2.54 -2.68
N ASP A 249 -7.01 3.26 -3.43
CA ASP A 249 -7.43 4.51 -4.04
C ASP A 249 -8.38 4.23 -5.21
N PRO A 250 -9.56 4.87 -5.26
CA PRO A 250 -10.55 4.61 -6.31
C PRO A 250 -10.02 4.85 -7.74
N ALA A 251 -9.10 5.81 -7.93
CA ALA A 251 -8.50 6.08 -9.23
C ALA A 251 -7.50 4.98 -9.62
N GLU A 252 -6.76 4.42 -8.65
CA GLU A 252 -5.87 3.27 -8.88
C GLU A 252 -6.66 2.00 -9.21
N VAL A 253 -7.78 1.78 -8.51
CA VAL A 253 -8.71 0.67 -8.83
C VAL A 253 -9.28 0.83 -10.25
N GLU A 254 -9.74 2.03 -10.61
CA GLU A 254 -10.26 2.28 -11.96
C GLU A 254 -9.17 2.09 -13.02
N ALA A 255 -7.95 2.60 -12.79
CA ALA A 255 -6.80 2.43 -13.69
C ALA A 255 -6.48 0.96 -13.96
N SER A 256 -6.57 0.11 -12.94
CA SER A 256 -6.27 -1.32 -13.06
C SER A 256 -7.18 -2.05 -14.05
N LYS A 257 -8.42 -1.59 -14.25
CA LYS A 257 -9.37 -2.16 -15.23
C LYS A 257 -8.92 -1.99 -16.67
N TYR A 258 -8.07 -0.99 -16.92
CA TYR A 258 -7.53 -0.67 -18.25
C TYR A 258 -6.06 -1.08 -18.39
N ASP A 259 -5.53 -1.82 -17.43
CA ASP A 259 -4.10 -2.19 -17.41
C ASP A 259 -3.19 -0.95 -17.51
N LEU A 260 -3.52 0.09 -16.74
CA LEU A 260 -2.76 1.32 -16.59
C LEU A 260 -2.03 1.30 -15.24
N ALA A 261 -0.72 1.58 -15.26
CA ALA A 261 0.04 1.83 -14.03
C ALA A 261 -0.20 3.28 -13.58
N TYR A 262 -1.06 3.46 -12.60
CA TYR A 262 -1.44 4.77 -12.04
C TYR A 262 -1.15 4.83 -10.55
N ILE A 263 -0.58 5.96 -10.09
CA ILE A 263 -0.41 6.28 -8.68
C ILE A 263 -0.82 7.75 -8.49
N LYS A 264 -1.75 8.00 -7.57
CA LYS A 264 -2.16 9.36 -7.23
C LYS A 264 -1.07 10.06 -6.40
N LEU A 265 -0.83 11.35 -6.68
CA LEU A 265 0.08 12.24 -5.95
C LEU A 265 -0.62 13.56 -5.60
N ASP A 266 0.01 14.39 -4.77
CA ASP A 266 -0.57 15.64 -4.24
C ASP A 266 -0.23 16.89 -5.08
N GLY A 267 -0.08 16.75 -6.40
CA GLY A 267 0.31 17.84 -7.29
C GLY A 267 -0.84 18.42 -8.10
N ASN A 268 -0.48 19.31 -9.03
CA ASN A 268 -1.43 20.02 -9.91
C ASN A 268 -1.18 19.80 -11.41
N ILE A 269 -0.12 19.07 -11.77
CA ILE A 269 0.17 18.73 -13.17
C ILE A 269 -0.09 17.25 -13.39
N GLY A 270 -1.12 16.93 -14.17
CA GLY A 270 -1.38 15.56 -14.62
C GLY A 270 -0.31 15.08 -15.58
N CYS A 271 0.16 13.86 -15.41
CA CYS A 271 1.22 13.25 -16.21
C CYS A 271 0.70 12.02 -16.96
N MET A 272 1.00 11.91 -18.27
CA MET A 272 0.77 10.71 -19.05
C MET A 272 2.00 10.41 -19.90
N VAL A 273 2.59 9.23 -19.69
CA VAL A 273 3.82 8.82 -20.39
C VAL A 273 3.76 7.34 -20.79
N ASN A 274 4.70 6.93 -21.63
CA ASN A 274 4.92 5.52 -21.94
C ASN A 274 6.31 5.07 -21.43
N GLY A 275 6.28 4.35 -20.32
CA GLY A 275 7.46 3.81 -19.66
C GLY A 275 7.75 4.47 -18.30
N ALA A 276 7.91 3.64 -17.29
CA ALA A 276 8.07 4.06 -15.89
C ALA A 276 9.28 5.00 -15.66
N GLY A 277 10.42 4.73 -16.32
CA GLY A 277 11.60 5.62 -16.23
C GLY A 277 11.33 7.00 -16.80
N LEU A 278 10.59 7.09 -17.91
CA LEU A 278 10.19 8.37 -18.52
C LEU A 278 9.18 9.09 -17.62
N ALA A 279 8.28 8.36 -16.93
CA ALA A 279 7.35 8.93 -15.97
C ALA A 279 8.09 9.60 -14.81
N MET A 280 9.04 8.90 -14.20
CA MET A 280 9.85 9.46 -13.11
C MET A 280 10.61 10.70 -13.56
N ALA A 281 11.29 10.67 -14.70
CA ALA A 281 12.00 11.83 -15.25
C ALA A 281 11.05 13.01 -15.56
N THR A 282 9.82 12.73 -16.01
CA THR A 282 8.81 13.77 -16.28
C THR A 282 8.34 14.42 -14.97
N MET A 283 8.10 13.63 -13.93
CA MET A 283 7.74 14.16 -12.62
C MET A 283 8.85 15.01 -12.00
N ASP A 284 10.10 14.56 -12.10
CA ASP A 284 11.27 15.30 -11.60
C ASP A 284 11.42 16.65 -12.28
N ILE A 285 11.32 16.70 -13.62
CA ILE A 285 11.50 17.95 -14.36
C ILE A 285 10.35 18.94 -14.10
N ILE A 286 9.11 18.46 -13.88
CA ILE A 286 7.99 19.31 -13.47
C ILE A 286 8.32 19.96 -12.12
N LYS A 287 8.80 19.19 -11.15
CA LYS A 287 9.16 19.68 -9.81
C LYS A 287 10.31 20.68 -9.87
N LEU A 288 11.33 20.43 -10.68
CA LEU A 288 12.45 21.35 -10.90
C LEU A 288 12.00 22.70 -11.53
N ASN A 289 10.89 22.73 -12.27
CA ASN A 289 10.31 23.94 -12.83
C ASN A 289 9.28 24.64 -11.91
N GLY A 290 9.11 24.15 -10.67
CA GLY A 290 8.32 24.82 -9.63
C GLY A 290 6.82 24.52 -9.66
N ALA A 291 6.42 23.35 -10.19
CA ALA A 291 5.08 22.77 -10.04
C ALA A 291 5.21 21.36 -9.47
N PHE A 292 4.08 20.69 -9.25
CA PHE A 292 4.07 19.37 -8.64
C PHE A 292 3.27 18.36 -9.49
N PRO A 293 3.78 17.14 -9.71
CA PRO A 293 3.04 16.11 -10.43
C PRO A 293 1.84 15.63 -9.62
N ALA A 294 0.67 15.57 -10.26
CA ALA A 294 -0.57 15.09 -9.65
C ALA A 294 -0.69 13.55 -9.65
N ASN A 295 0.06 12.90 -10.52
CA ASN A 295 0.05 11.45 -10.64
C ASN A 295 1.32 10.93 -11.34
N PHE A 296 1.65 9.66 -11.05
CA PHE A 296 2.40 8.81 -11.96
C PHE A 296 1.39 8.10 -12.88
N LEU A 297 1.64 8.05 -14.19
CA LEU A 297 0.84 7.26 -15.11
C LEU A 297 1.69 6.79 -16.29
N ASP A 298 1.82 5.47 -16.41
CA ASP A 298 2.45 4.79 -17.54
C ASP A 298 1.38 4.04 -18.33
N VAL A 299 1.16 4.48 -19.58
CA VAL A 299 0.20 3.82 -20.49
C VAL A 299 0.77 2.55 -21.14
N GLY A 300 2.07 2.26 -20.92
CA GLY A 300 2.77 1.12 -21.50
C GLY A 300 3.09 1.27 -22.99
N GLY A 301 3.89 0.35 -23.51
CA GLY A 301 4.35 0.34 -24.91
C GLY A 301 3.29 -0.06 -25.94
N GLY A 302 2.11 -0.52 -25.50
CA GLY A 302 1.01 -0.98 -26.36
C GLY A 302 -0.25 -0.11 -26.26
N ALA A 303 -0.15 1.14 -25.82
CA ALA A 303 -1.31 2.00 -25.64
C ALA A 303 -2.09 2.21 -26.93
N ASN A 304 -3.38 2.01 -26.84
CA ASN A 304 -4.36 2.27 -27.90
C ASN A 304 -5.23 3.48 -27.51
N LYS A 305 -6.15 3.85 -28.39
CA LYS A 305 -7.07 4.97 -28.17
C LYS A 305 -7.86 4.83 -26.87
N GLU A 306 -8.33 3.62 -26.53
CA GLU A 306 -9.14 3.36 -25.34
C GLU A 306 -8.33 3.60 -24.05
N LYS A 307 -7.11 3.04 -23.97
CA LYS A 307 -6.20 3.29 -22.83
C LYS A 307 -5.88 4.79 -22.67
N VAL A 308 -5.60 5.50 -23.77
CA VAL A 308 -5.33 6.95 -23.74
C VAL A 308 -6.56 7.72 -23.27
N THR A 309 -7.75 7.39 -23.74
CA THR A 309 -8.99 8.04 -23.28
C THR A 309 -9.24 7.81 -21.79
N SER A 310 -9.08 6.57 -21.33
CA SER A 310 -9.23 6.23 -19.92
C SER A 310 -8.20 6.93 -19.04
N ALA A 311 -6.96 7.04 -19.52
CA ALA A 311 -5.90 7.79 -18.85
C ALA A 311 -6.26 9.28 -18.68
N PHE A 312 -6.78 9.95 -19.73
CA PHE A 312 -7.25 11.32 -19.61
C PHE A 312 -8.42 11.48 -18.63
N LYS A 313 -9.40 10.56 -18.68
CA LYS A 313 -10.54 10.58 -17.73
C LYS A 313 -10.08 10.44 -16.28
N LEU A 314 -9.12 9.55 -16.03
CA LEU A 314 -8.53 9.36 -14.71
C LEU A 314 -7.82 10.63 -14.21
N ILE A 315 -6.94 11.22 -15.03
CA ILE A 315 -6.23 12.44 -14.68
C ILE A 315 -7.21 13.59 -14.38
N LEU A 316 -8.24 13.77 -15.23
CA LEU A 316 -9.22 14.85 -15.11
C LEU A 316 -10.25 14.61 -13.99
N SER A 317 -10.35 13.39 -13.45
CA SER A 317 -11.18 13.13 -12.27
C SER A 317 -10.62 13.73 -10.98
N ASP A 318 -9.34 14.08 -10.96
CA ASP A 318 -8.73 14.79 -9.85
C ASP A 318 -8.95 16.30 -9.99
N PRO A 319 -9.73 16.94 -9.10
CA PRO A 319 -10.00 18.36 -9.17
C PRO A 319 -8.76 19.25 -8.92
N ALA A 320 -7.70 18.70 -8.38
CA ALA A 320 -6.43 19.42 -8.19
C ALA A 320 -5.63 19.59 -9.50
N VAL A 321 -6.00 18.89 -10.58
CA VAL A 321 -5.29 18.96 -11.85
C VAL A 321 -5.64 20.26 -12.59
N GLU A 322 -4.64 21.12 -12.75
CA GLU A 322 -4.72 22.41 -13.43
C GLU A 322 -4.12 22.40 -14.85
N GLY A 323 -3.41 21.35 -15.22
CA GLY A 323 -2.83 21.17 -16.55
C GLY A 323 -2.31 19.75 -16.74
N ILE A 324 -2.14 19.32 -18.00
CA ILE A 324 -1.69 17.96 -18.33
C ILE A 324 -0.43 18.03 -19.22
N LEU A 325 0.58 17.25 -18.83
CA LEU A 325 1.77 17.00 -19.64
C LEU A 325 1.75 15.56 -20.15
N VAL A 326 1.66 15.42 -21.47
CA VAL A 326 1.85 14.15 -22.16
C VAL A 326 3.26 14.10 -22.72
N ASN A 327 4.02 13.09 -22.34
CA ASN A 327 5.40 12.90 -22.78
C ASN A 327 5.59 11.47 -23.29
N ILE A 328 5.63 11.32 -24.62
CA ILE A 328 5.70 10.03 -25.29
C ILE A 328 7.02 9.90 -26.03
N PHE A 329 7.70 8.79 -25.80
CA PHE A 329 8.85 8.37 -26.60
C PHE A 329 8.44 7.14 -27.43
N GLY A 330 8.26 7.36 -28.75
CA GLY A 330 7.82 6.35 -29.69
C GLY A 330 8.98 5.47 -30.16
N GLY A 331 9.09 4.30 -29.52
CA GLY A 331 9.92 3.20 -30.03
C GLY A 331 9.04 2.21 -30.79
N ILE A 332 8.51 1.21 -30.09
CA ILE A 332 7.51 0.26 -30.61
C ILE A 332 6.17 0.98 -30.87
N MET A 333 5.82 1.91 -30.00
CA MET A 333 4.64 2.76 -30.15
C MET A 333 4.90 3.89 -31.18
N ARG A 334 3.97 4.12 -32.09
CA ARG A 334 4.06 5.15 -33.11
C ARG A 334 3.39 6.43 -32.66
N CYS A 335 4.08 7.56 -32.85
CA CYS A 335 3.62 8.89 -32.42
C CYS A 335 2.33 9.35 -33.14
N ASP A 336 2.11 8.95 -34.39
CA ASP A 336 0.89 9.25 -35.14
C ASP A 336 -0.35 8.60 -34.49
N ILE A 337 -0.28 7.32 -34.12
CA ILE A 337 -1.38 6.60 -33.45
C ILE A 337 -1.69 7.24 -32.08
N ILE A 338 -0.65 7.59 -31.34
CA ILE A 338 -0.84 8.25 -30.03
C ILE A 338 -1.45 9.65 -30.20
N ALA A 339 -0.99 10.44 -31.18
CA ALA A 339 -1.56 11.76 -31.45
C ALA A 339 -3.06 11.67 -31.82
N GLU A 340 -3.47 10.70 -32.63
CA GLU A 340 -4.89 10.42 -32.91
C GLU A 340 -5.66 10.08 -31.63
N GLY A 341 -5.09 9.22 -30.76
CA GLY A 341 -5.66 8.85 -29.47
C GLY A 341 -5.83 10.07 -28.56
N ILE A 342 -4.79 10.91 -28.43
CA ILE A 342 -4.82 12.14 -27.63
C ILE A 342 -5.92 13.10 -28.14
N VAL A 343 -5.97 13.36 -29.44
CA VAL A 343 -6.98 14.25 -30.05
C VAL A 343 -8.40 13.72 -29.81
N ALA A 344 -8.60 12.41 -30.02
CA ALA A 344 -9.90 11.80 -29.82
C ALA A 344 -10.32 11.84 -28.34
N ALA A 345 -9.41 11.51 -27.42
CA ALA A 345 -9.66 11.54 -26.00
C ALA A 345 -9.95 12.97 -25.49
N ALA A 346 -9.13 13.96 -25.90
CA ALA A 346 -9.32 15.36 -25.52
C ALA A 346 -10.68 15.93 -25.99
N LYS A 347 -11.15 15.51 -27.17
CA LYS A 347 -12.50 15.86 -27.66
C LYS A 347 -13.61 15.17 -26.85
N GLU A 348 -13.45 13.89 -26.54
CA GLU A 348 -14.43 13.10 -25.80
C GLU A 348 -14.65 13.63 -24.38
N VAL A 349 -13.54 14.02 -23.69
CA VAL A 349 -13.62 14.54 -22.31
C VAL A 349 -13.91 16.04 -22.25
N ASN A 350 -14.05 16.75 -23.39
CA ASN A 350 -14.19 18.21 -23.45
C ASN A 350 -13.08 18.91 -22.63
N LEU A 351 -11.83 18.63 -22.95
CA LEU A 351 -10.66 19.07 -22.20
C LEU A 351 -10.72 20.57 -21.87
N SER A 352 -10.73 20.90 -20.60
CA SER A 352 -10.84 22.26 -20.06
C SER A 352 -9.54 22.83 -19.50
N VAL A 353 -8.52 22.00 -19.32
CA VAL A 353 -7.22 22.40 -18.78
C VAL A 353 -6.16 22.48 -19.89
N PRO A 354 -5.09 23.28 -19.73
CA PRO A 354 -3.97 23.30 -20.66
C PRO A 354 -3.37 21.92 -20.91
N LEU A 355 -3.09 21.61 -22.17
CA LEU A 355 -2.45 20.38 -22.59
C LEU A 355 -1.14 20.65 -23.33
N VAL A 356 -0.05 20.19 -22.79
CA VAL A 356 1.27 20.20 -23.44
C VAL A 356 1.64 18.78 -23.83
N VAL A 357 2.06 18.61 -25.10
CA VAL A 357 2.40 17.29 -25.64
C VAL A 357 3.81 17.31 -26.21
N ARG A 358 4.66 16.44 -25.72
CA ARG A 358 5.96 16.12 -26.29
C ARG A 358 5.91 14.73 -26.92
N LEU A 359 6.21 14.66 -28.21
CA LEU A 359 6.36 13.42 -28.97
C LEU A 359 7.79 13.30 -29.50
N GLU A 360 8.36 12.10 -29.40
CA GLU A 360 9.68 11.77 -29.93
C GLU A 360 9.67 10.33 -30.46
N GLY A 361 10.48 10.05 -31.50
CA GLY A 361 10.65 8.71 -32.05
C GLY A 361 9.88 8.45 -33.36
N THR A 362 9.36 7.22 -33.53
CA THR A 362 8.76 6.76 -34.78
C THR A 362 7.52 7.61 -35.18
N ASN A 363 7.51 8.15 -36.41
CA ASN A 363 6.43 8.98 -36.97
C ASN A 363 6.17 10.28 -36.18
N VAL A 364 7.20 10.83 -35.54
CA VAL A 364 7.08 12.05 -34.71
C VAL A 364 6.50 13.23 -35.49
N GLN A 365 6.93 13.46 -36.75
CA GLN A 365 6.44 14.59 -37.55
C GLN A 365 4.95 14.41 -37.85
N GLN A 366 4.51 13.21 -38.25
CA GLN A 366 3.08 12.92 -38.50
C GLN A 366 2.26 13.14 -37.22
N GLY A 367 2.76 12.73 -36.07
CA GLY A 367 2.10 12.97 -34.79
C GLY A 367 1.97 14.46 -34.47
N LYS A 368 3.03 15.24 -34.65
CA LYS A 368 3.00 16.72 -34.50
C LYS A 368 1.99 17.38 -35.45
N ASP A 369 1.93 16.94 -36.68
CA ASP A 369 0.98 17.49 -37.68
C ASP A 369 -0.47 17.18 -37.31
N ILE A 370 -0.76 15.96 -36.79
CA ILE A 370 -2.11 15.57 -36.30
C ILE A 370 -2.51 16.48 -35.12
N LEU A 371 -1.62 16.72 -34.18
CA LEU A 371 -1.89 17.59 -33.02
C LEU A 371 -2.14 19.04 -33.46
N ALA A 372 -1.31 19.58 -34.36
CA ALA A 372 -1.42 20.95 -34.87
C ALA A 372 -2.72 21.20 -35.65
N ASN A 373 -3.18 20.20 -36.42
CA ASN A 373 -4.41 20.26 -37.23
C ASN A 373 -5.68 19.83 -36.49
N SER A 374 -5.60 19.50 -35.21
CA SER A 374 -6.71 18.97 -34.40
C SER A 374 -7.80 20.01 -34.11
N GLY A 375 -7.50 21.29 -34.18
CA GLY A 375 -8.36 22.40 -33.74
C GLY A 375 -8.49 22.54 -32.23
N LEU A 376 -7.70 21.78 -31.46
CA LEU A 376 -7.64 21.85 -29.99
C LEU A 376 -6.49 22.76 -29.53
N PRO A 377 -6.57 23.42 -28.37
CA PRO A 377 -5.51 24.25 -27.80
C PRO A 377 -4.36 23.43 -27.22
N ILE A 378 -3.78 22.55 -28.05
CA ILE A 378 -2.66 21.70 -27.67
C ILE A 378 -1.34 22.44 -27.97
N VAL A 379 -0.46 22.50 -26.97
CA VAL A 379 0.87 23.10 -27.09
C VAL A 379 1.88 21.97 -27.32
N ALA A 380 2.51 21.97 -28.49
CA ALA A 380 3.62 21.06 -28.79
C ALA A 380 4.91 21.50 -28.08
N ALA A 381 5.69 20.52 -27.62
CA ALA A 381 7.00 20.76 -27.05
C ALA A 381 8.09 19.98 -27.80
N ASP A 382 9.31 20.54 -27.82
CA ASP A 382 10.42 20.00 -28.58
C ASP A 382 11.25 19.01 -27.77
N ASP A 383 11.45 19.29 -26.48
CA ASP A 383 12.15 18.41 -25.54
C ASP A 383 11.43 18.35 -24.18
N LEU A 384 11.91 17.51 -23.27
CA LEU A 384 11.29 17.31 -21.96
C LEU A 384 11.37 18.57 -21.08
N GLY A 385 12.49 19.32 -21.14
CA GLY A 385 12.65 20.59 -20.41
C GLY A 385 11.72 21.67 -20.93
N ASP A 386 11.58 21.76 -22.25
CA ASP A 386 10.65 22.68 -22.92
C ASP A 386 9.21 22.36 -22.56
N ALA A 387 8.84 21.06 -22.53
CA ALA A 387 7.53 20.59 -22.15
C ALA A 387 7.17 21.01 -20.71
N ALA A 388 8.10 20.80 -19.77
CA ALA A 388 7.90 21.19 -18.38
C ALA A 388 7.76 22.72 -18.21
N ARG A 389 8.62 23.51 -18.84
CA ARG A 389 8.50 24.99 -18.82
C ARG A 389 7.15 25.45 -19.38
N LYS A 390 6.72 24.88 -20.51
CA LYS A 390 5.46 25.25 -21.17
C LYS A 390 4.24 24.92 -20.28
N ILE A 391 4.15 23.72 -19.72
CA ILE A 391 3.00 23.37 -18.88
C ILE A 391 2.95 24.22 -17.61
N VAL A 392 4.08 24.41 -16.92
CA VAL A 392 4.13 25.26 -15.72
C VAL A 392 3.76 26.71 -16.02
N ALA A 393 4.20 27.25 -17.19
CA ALA A 393 3.83 28.61 -17.61
C ALA A 393 2.34 28.72 -17.97
N GLN A 394 1.70 27.67 -18.51
CA GLN A 394 0.28 27.66 -18.83
C GLN A 394 -0.57 27.66 -17.58
N VAL A 395 -0.24 26.81 -16.59
CA VAL A 395 -0.96 26.72 -15.32
C VAL A 395 -0.85 28.05 -14.55
N LYS A 396 0.33 28.66 -14.44
CA LYS A 396 0.51 29.98 -13.80
C LYS A 396 -0.24 31.12 -14.48
N LYS A 397 -0.62 31.01 -15.75
CA LYS A 397 -1.43 32.02 -16.45
C LYS A 397 -2.93 31.80 -16.24
N ALA A 398 -3.34 30.57 -15.92
CA ALA A 398 -4.74 30.21 -15.69
C ALA A 398 -5.19 30.49 -14.24
N ALA A 399 -4.24 30.53 -13.28
CA ALA A 399 -4.44 30.93 -11.89
C ALA A 399 -4.42 32.46 -11.74
#